data_6bc5e3e040c16e4c2ba84c3417e66799
#
_entry.id   6bc5e3e040c16e4c2ba84c3417e66799
#
_cell.length_a   1.000
_cell.length_b   1.000
_cell.length_c   1.000
_cell.angle_alpha   90.00
_cell.angle_beta   90.00
_cell.angle_gamma   90.00
#
_symmetry.space_group_name_H-M   'P 1'
#
loop_
_entity.id
_entity.type
_entity.pdbx_description
1 polymer ?
#
loop_
_entity_poly.entity_id
_entity_poly.type
_entity_poly.pdbx_seq_one_letter_code
_entity_poly.pdbx_strand_id
1 'polypeptide(L)'
;TAVATAERMAAASADWALDPTTREVVSGARGAAGPAGIRIHSLRMSGVVADQEVVLGTTGQTLTIRHDTTDRGSFMPGVVLAVGRIAEVPGVTVGLDVLLGL
;
A
#
# COMPACT_ATOMS: atom_id res chain seq x y z
N THR A 1 -1.68 1.72 -6.09
CA THR A 1 -0.81 1.21 -5.01
C THR A 1 -1.62 0.84 -3.78
N ALA A 2 -2.39 1.77 -3.17
CA ALA A 2 -3.16 1.49 -1.95
C ALA A 2 -4.12 0.29 -2.08
N VAL A 3 -4.83 0.16 -3.21
CA VAL A 3 -5.72 -0.99 -3.47
C VAL A 3 -4.92 -2.29 -3.49
N ALA A 4 -3.82 -2.34 -4.25
CA ALA A 4 -2.98 -3.56 -4.34
C ALA A 4 -2.37 -3.94 -2.97
N THR A 5 -2.00 -2.95 -2.14
CA THR A 5 -1.55 -3.20 -0.77
C THR A 5 -2.69 -3.79 0.08
N ALA A 6 -3.89 -3.20 0.01
CA ALA A 6 -5.05 -3.71 0.75
C ALA A 6 -5.46 -5.13 0.30
N GLU A 7 -5.36 -5.45 -1.00
CA GLU A 7 -5.60 -6.79 -1.54
C GLU A 7 -4.61 -7.82 -0.97
N ARG A 8 -3.31 -7.49 -0.93
CA ARG A 8 -2.28 -8.36 -0.33
C ARG A 8 -2.51 -8.53 1.18
N MET A 9 -2.87 -7.48 1.89
CA MET A 9 -3.21 -7.54 3.31
C MET A 9 -4.42 -8.44 3.55
N ALA A 10 -5.49 -8.26 2.79
CA ALA A 10 -6.71 -9.07 2.88
C ALA A 10 -6.43 -10.56 2.61
N ALA A 11 -5.54 -10.86 1.68
CA ALA A 11 -5.13 -12.23 1.37
C ALA A 11 -4.25 -12.87 2.46
N ALA A 12 -3.52 -12.06 3.23
CA ALA A 12 -2.60 -12.54 4.26
C ALA A 12 -3.31 -12.97 5.56
N SER A 13 -4.53 -12.52 5.80
CA SER A 13 -5.33 -12.89 6.99
C SER A 13 -6.81 -12.85 6.69
N ALA A 14 -7.56 -13.74 7.34
CA ALA A 14 -9.03 -13.71 7.38
C ALA A 14 -9.59 -12.94 8.58
N ASP A 15 -8.73 -12.56 9.53
CA ASP A 15 -9.14 -12.03 10.84
C ASP A 15 -9.19 -10.50 10.87
N TRP A 16 -9.68 -9.89 9.80
CA TRP A 16 -9.88 -8.45 9.76
C TRP A 16 -11.19 -8.06 10.45
N ALA A 17 -11.08 -7.21 11.48
CA ALA A 17 -12.24 -6.65 12.15
C ALA A 17 -12.98 -5.67 11.22
N LEU A 18 -14.28 -5.82 11.11
CA LEU A 18 -15.11 -4.87 10.39
C LEU A 18 -15.28 -3.59 11.20
N ASP A 19 -15.41 -2.46 10.49
CA ASP A 19 -15.75 -1.19 11.11
C ASP A 19 -17.18 -1.25 11.67
N PRO A 20 -17.33 -1.13 13.00
CA PRO A 20 -18.64 -1.24 13.64
C PRO A 20 -19.53 0.00 13.44
N THR A 21 -18.98 1.07 12.88
CA THR A 21 -19.67 2.36 12.77
C THR A 21 -20.54 2.41 11.53
N THR A 22 -21.80 2.73 11.72
CA THR A 22 -22.82 2.78 10.63
C THR A 22 -23.12 4.20 10.17
N ARG A 23 -22.75 5.24 10.96
CA ARG A 23 -23.05 6.64 10.66
C ARG A 23 -21.83 7.36 10.11
N GLU A 24 -22.00 8.00 8.97
CA GLU A 24 -21.03 8.91 8.35
C GLU A 24 -21.65 10.32 8.25
N VAL A 25 -21.00 11.32 8.82
CA VAL A 25 -21.52 12.71 8.84
C VAL A 25 -21.18 13.43 7.54
N VAL A 26 -19.96 13.20 7.03
CA VAL A 26 -19.51 13.73 5.74
C VAL A 26 -19.21 12.56 4.82
N SER A 27 -19.89 12.48 3.71
CA SER A 27 -19.74 11.39 2.75
C SER A 27 -18.29 11.26 2.28
N GLY A 28 -17.73 10.04 2.36
CA GLY A 28 -16.37 9.73 1.97
C GLY A 28 -15.30 10.08 3.02
N ALA A 29 -15.66 10.76 4.13
CA ALA A 29 -14.67 11.17 5.15
C ALA A 29 -13.98 9.98 5.84
N ARG A 30 -14.63 8.81 5.83
CA ARG A 30 -14.10 7.58 6.44
C ARG A 30 -13.33 6.70 5.45
N GLY A 31 -12.99 7.26 4.30
CA GLY A 31 -12.32 6.54 3.22
C GLY A 31 -13.21 5.56 2.48
N ALA A 32 -12.70 5.06 1.37
CA ALA A 32 -13.38 4.03 0.59
C ALA A 32 -13.31 2.66 1.29
N ALA A 33 -14.38 1.87 1.20
CA ALA A 33 -14.35 0.48 1.61
C ALA A 33 -13.51 -0.34 0.61
N GLY A 34 -12.40 -0.86 1.07
CA GLY A 34 -11.53 -1.75 0.31
C GLY A 34 -11.74 -3.23 0.65
N PRO A 35 -10.86 -4.12 0.14
CA PRO A 35 -10.90 -5.55 0.42
C PRO A 35 -10.91 -5.85 1.93
N ALA A 36 -11.69 -6.83 2.34
CA ALA A 36 -11.85 -7.24 3.74
C ALA A 36 -12.21 -6.10 4.71
N GLY A 37 -12.87 -5.04 4.23
CA GLY A 37 -13.24 -3.89 5.04
C GLY A 37 -12.11 -2.91 5.35
N ILE A 38 -10.91 -3.14 4.83
CA ILE A 38 -9.76 -2.23 4.99
C ILE A 38 -10.09 -0.88 4.36
N ARG A 39 -10.01 0.18 5.13
CA ARG A 39 -10.30 1.53 4.65
C ARG A 39 -9.14 2.10 3.84
N ILE A 40 -9.47 2.72 2.71
CA ILE A 40 -8.49 3.34 1.81
C ILE A 40 -8.75 4.83 1.75
N HIS A 41 -7.73 5.62 2.04
CA HIS A 41 -7.74 7.07 1.94
C HIS A 41 -6.74 7.51 0.87
N SER A 42 -7.08 8.57 0.14
CA SER A 42 -6.19 9.15 -0.86
C SER A 42 -6.05 10.64 -0.64
N LEU A 43 -4.82 11.08 -0.47
CA LEU A 43 -4.47 12.50 -0.37
C LEU A 43 -3.94 12.99 -1.72
N ARG A 44 -4.35 14.21 -2.11
CA ARG A 44 -3.83 14.92 -3.28
C ARG A 44 -3.55 16.36 -2.87
N MET A 45 -2.27 16.71 -2.84
CA MET A 45 -1.84 18.06 -2.45
C MET A 45 -0.46 18.39 -3.01
N SER A 46 -0.15 19.67 -3.12
CA SER A 46 1.18 20.12 -3.50
C SER A 46 2.23 19.65 -2.50
N GLY A 47 3.40 19.26 -2.99
CA GLY A 47 4.52 18.80 -2.16
C GLY A 47 4.52 17.30 -1.85
N VAL A 48 3.42 16.57 -2.11
CA VAL A 48 3.37 15.12 -2.01
C VAL A 48 3.73 14.52 -3.37
N VAL A 49 4.72 13.65 -3.40
CA VAL A 49 5.18 12.96 -4.61
C VAL A 49 4.62 11.55 -4.69
N ALA A 50 5.00 10.69 -3.75
CA ALA A 50 4.50 9.33 -3.64
C ALA A 50 4.71 8.83 -2.20
N ASP A 51 3.69 8.99 -1.40
CA ASP A 51 3.71 8.60 0.00
C ASP A 51 2.70 7.48 0.22
N GLN A 52 3.01 6.57 1.12
CA GLN A 52 2.11 5.52 1.54
C GLN A 52 2.24 5.28 3.04
N GLU A 53 1.10 5.14 3.69
CA GLU A 53 1.02 4.78 5.10
C GLU A 53 0.04 3.60 5.26
N VAL A 54 0.44 2.63 6.07
CA VAL A 54 -0.41 1.52 6.52
C VAL A 54 -0.50 1.59 8.03
N VAL A 55 -1.73 1.69 8.54
CA VAL A 55 -1.99 1.72 9.98
C VAL A 55 -2.74 0.46 10.37
N LEU A 56 -2.15 -0.31 11.26
CA LEU A 56 -2.74 -1.51 11.86
C LEU A 56 -3.06 -1.22 13.32
N GLY A 57 -4.28 -1.47 13.73
CA GLY A 57 -4.73 -1.24 15.09
C GLY A 57 -5.25 -2.51 15.76
N THR A 58 -4.96 -2.66 17.04
CA THR A 58 -5.59 -3.63 17.92
C THR A 58 -5.76 -3.02 19.31
N THR A 59 -6.38 -3.74 20.24
CA THR A 59 -6.65 -3.22 21.58
C THR A 59 -5.39 -2.66 22.23
N GLY A 60 -5.42 -1.38 22.54
CA GLY A 60 -4.37 -0.67 23.27
C GLY A 60 -3.10 -0.33 22.47
N GLN A 61 -3.04 -0.63 21.16
CA GLN A 61 -1.85 -0.34 20.34
C GLN A 61 -2.16 -0.13 18.86
N THR A 62 -1.26 0.56 18.20
CA THR A 62 -1.22 0.69 16.75
C THR A 62 0.19 0.44 16.23
N LEU A 63 0.28 -0.10 15.03
CA LEU A 63 1.51 -0.19 14.25
C LEU A 63 1.33 0.63 12.98
N THR A 64 2.24 1.56 12.72
CA THR A 64 2.25 2.35 11.49
C THR A 64 3.49 2.04 10.67
N ILE A 65 3.29 1.72 9.41
CA ILE A 65 4.36 1.58 8.40
C ILE A 65 4.18 2.74 7.43
N ARG A 66 5.19 3.62 7.34
CA ARG A 66 5.12 4.81 6.50
C ARG A 66 6.35 4.94 5.62
N HIS A 67 6.13 5.32 4.37
CA HIS A 67 7.16 5.67 3.42
C HIS A 67 6.78 6.97 2.73
N ASP A 68 7.62 7.98 2.86
CA ASP A 68 7.47 9.29 2.23
C ASP A 68 8.54 9.45 1.15
N THR A 69 8.09 9.75 -0.07
CA THR A 69 8.97 10.01 -1.20
C THR A 69 8.93 11.50 -1.54
N THR A 70 10.05 12.17 -1.41
CA THR A 70 10.18 13.61 -1.72
C THR A 70 10.73 13.87 -3.11
N ASP A 71 11.43 12.87 -3.68
CA ASP A 71 12.00 12.94 -5.03
C ASP A 71 11.91 11.58 -5.73
N ARG A 72 11.60 11.59 -7.02
CA ARG A 72 11.47 10.37 -7.84
C ARG A 72 12.80 9.63 -8.03
N GLY A 73 13.93 10.28 -7.80
CA GLY A 73 15.24 9.64 -7.77
C GLY A 73 15.32 8.47 -6.79
N SER A 74 14.49 8.48 -5.74
CA SER A 74 14.38 7.38 -4.77
C SER A 74 13.98 6.03 -5.41
N PHE A 75 13.33 6.06 -6.58
CA PHE A 75 12.94 4.84 -7.30
C PHE A 75 14.05 4.28 -8.20
N MET A 76 15.07 5.08 -8.49
CA MET A 76 16.12 4.70 -9.47
C MET A 76 16.92 3.47 -9.07
N PRO A 77 17.27 3.21 -7.82
CA PRO A 77 17.92 1.95 -7.44
C PRO A 77 17.10 0.71 -7.84
N GLY A 78 15.79 0.73 -7.66
CA GLY A 78 14.90 -0.34 -8.09
C GLY A 78 14.83 -0.49 -9.61
N VAL A 79 14.81 0.62 -10.34
CA VAL A 79 14.84 0.61 -11.82
C VAL A 79 16.15 0.00 -12.32
N VAL A 80 17.29 0.42 -11.78
CA VAL A 80 18.61 -0.12 -12.15
C VAL A 80 18.70 -1.61 -11.86
N LEU A 81 18.18 -2.05 -10.70
CA LEU A 81 18.11 -3.48 -10.38
C LEU A 81 17.28 -4.25 -11.42
N ALA A 82 16.09 -3.74 -11.75
CA ALA A 82 15.21 -4.37 -12.75
C ALA A 82 15.88 -4.45 -14.11
N VAL A 83 16.51 -3.38 -14.59
CA VAL A 83 17.24 -3.35 -15.86
C VAL A 83 18.36 -4.40 -15.88
N GLY A 84 19.10 -4.53 -14.78
CA GLY A 84 20.21 -5.49 -14.67
C GLY A 84 19.77 -6.95 -14.66
N ARG A 85 18.52 -7.25 -14.27
CA ARG A 85 18.05 -8.64 -14.09
C ARG A 85 16.97 -9.07 -15.08
N ILE A 86 16.35 -8.15 -15.78
CA ILE A 86 15.17 -8.49 -16.62
C ILE A 86 15.48 -9.51 -17.72
N ALA A 87 16.71 -9.55 -18.24
CA ALA A 87 17.12 -10.51 -19.25
C ALA A 87 17.21 -11.97 -18.72
N GLU A 88 17.28 -12.14 -17.42
CA GLU A 88 17.40 -13.45 -16.76
C GLU A 88 16.02 -14.03 -16.42
N VAL A 89 14.96 -13.22 -16.50
CA VAL A 89 13.60 -13.60 -16.11
C VAL A 89 12.71 -13.68 -17.35
N PRO A 90 12.26 -14.87 -17.77
CA PRO A 90 11.43 -15.01 -18.95
C PRO A 90 9.99 -14.53 -18.71
N GLY A 91 9.38 -13.97 -19.75
CA GLY A 91 7.97 -13.58 -19.73
C GLY A 91 7.73 -12.21 -19.07
N VAL A 92 6.56 -12.06 -18.44
CA VAL A 92 6.16 -10.85 -17.75
C VAL A 92 6.31 -11.04 -16.24
N THR A 93 7.06 -10.16 -15.60
CA THR A 93 7.23 -10.14 -14.15
C THR A 93 6.48 -8.95 -13.57
N VAL A 94 5.61 -9.20 -12.59
CA VAL A 94 4.86 -8.16 -11.89
C VAL A 94 5.38 -8.02 -10.46
N GLY A 95 5.89 -6.83 -10.13
CA GLY A 95 6.50 -6.53 -8.84
C GLY A 95 8.02 -6.66 -8.85
N LEU A 96 8.68 -5.91 -7.98
CA LEU A 96 10.13 -5.93 -7.81
C LEU A 96 10.60 -7.03 -6.84
N ASP A 97 9.70 -7.51 -6.00
CA ASP A 97 9.90 -8.57 -5.01
C ASP A 97 10.51 -9.83 -5.64
N VAL A 98 9.99 -10.27 -6.79
CA VAL A 98 10.54 -11.40 -7.54
C VAL A 98 12.03 -11.21 -7.90
N LEU A 99 12.39 -9.98 -8.33
CA LEU A 99 13.77 -9.65 -8.67
C LEU A 99 14.67 -9.47 -7.45
N LEU A 100 14.09 -9.22 -6.29
CA LEU A 100 14.79 -9.14 -5.00
C LEU A 100 14.97 -10.52 -4.35
N GLY A 101 14.26 -11.55 -4.83
CA GLY A 101 14.26 -12.87 -4.24
C GLY A 101 13.44 -12.98 -2.96
N LEU A 102 12.39 -12.16 -2.85
CA LEU A 102 11.46 -12.12 -1.72
C LEU A 102 10.18 -12.92 -2.00
#